data_76296a1affef49c5cd2550c0e448c682
#
_entry.id   76296a1affef49c5cd2550c0e448c682
#
_cell.length_a   1.000
_cell.length_b   1.000
_cell.length_c   1.000
_cell.angle_alpha   90.00
_cell.angle_beta   90.00
_cell.angle_gamma   90.00
#
_symmetry.space_group_name_H-M   'P 1'
#
loop_
_entity.id
_entity.type
_entity.pdbx_description
1 polymer ?
#
loop_
_entity_poly.entity_id
_entity_poly.type
_entity_poly.pdbx_seq_one_letter_code
_entity_poly.pdbx_strand_id
1 'polypeptide(L)'
;MKFGLVVPTYRSILDAGRTAPEMVAVAVEAERLGFDSVWVGDTLAKAPIDSLTLLGAFAARTERVTLGTAALLPALRDPLLSTNAILSLDLLSRGRVTLAVGAGFAGRSEPEFAFTRVPWERRRARLDDIVALWRHVWSGKSGPFHGDVLHYDTLPEYPEPHRPGGPPVWLAAFTPGALKRAGRLYDGWLPYPPDVADYTDGLAKIRETAVRPVTPALFATVLIEDDPIRARERLEDYAQRNYGVPLDFVEKIQMMATGSPEQVADRLREYREAGAEHVLIRIATQEPAEFDEQLPKVFDALPR
;
A
#
# COMPACT_ATOMS: atom_id res chain seq x y z
N MET A 1 -13.38 9.49 -7.91
CA MET A 1 -12.59 8.50 -7.13
C MET A 1 -11.39 8.09 -7.97
N LYS A 2 -10.19 8.02 -7.39
CA LYS A 2 -8.97 7.59 -8.06
C LYS A 2 -8.79 6.08 -7.95
N PHE A 3 -8.15 5.47 -8.95
CA PHE A 3 -7.85 4.04 -8.96
C PHE A 3 -6.37 3.78 -9.14
N GLY A 4 -5.82 2.94 -8.27
CA GLY A 4 -4.44 2.48 -8.36
C GLY A 4 -4.36 0.98 -8.58
N LEU A 5 -3.37 0.52 -9.32
CA LEU A 5 -3.08 -0.90 -9.48
C LEU A 5 -2.01 -1.33 -8.48
N VAL A 6 -2.26 -2.40 -7.75
CA VAL A 6 -1.23 -3.09 -6.95
C VAL A 6 -0.52 -4.08 -7.88
N VAL A 7 0.74 -3.79 -8.20
CA VAL A 7 1.57 -4.68 -9.01
C VAL A 7 1.94 -5.90 -8.17
N PRO A 8 1.73 -7.12 -8.67
CA PRO A 8 2.04 -8.32 -7.92
C PRO A 8 3.56 -8.52 -7.80
N THR A 9 4.07 -8.55 -6.57
CA THR A 9 5.50 -8.65 -6.25
C THR A 9 5.83 -9.87 -5.38
N TYR A 10 4.88 -10.78 -5.19
CA TYR A 10 5.06 -11.94 -4.33
C TYR A 10 5.96 -13.01 -4.98
N ARG A 11 6.63 -13.79 -4.14
CA ARG A 11 7.49 -14.89 -4.55
C ARG A 11 6.76 -15.85 -5.51
N SER A 12 5.50 -16.16 -5.25
CA SER A 12 4.68 -17.04 -6.07
C SER A 12 4.50 -16.56 -7.52
N ILE A 13 4.40 -15.26 -7.78
CA ILE A 13 4.29 -14.74 -9.15
C ILE A 13 5.61 -14.85 -9.92
N LEU A 14 6.74 -14.74 -9.23
CA LEU A 14 8.05 -15.00 -9.81
C LEU A 14 8.28 -16.50 -10.08
N ASP A 15 7.90 -17.33 -9.13
CA ASP A 15 7.99 -18.79 -9.27
C ASP A 15 7.09 -19.31 -10.41
N ALA A 16 5.98 -18.59 -10.71
CA ALA A 16 5.12 -18.80 -11.88
C ALA A 16 5.68 -18.20 -13.18
N GLY A 17 6.88 -17.62 -13.16
CA GLY A 17 7.61 -17.15 -14.34
C GLY A 17 7.62 -15.65 -14.61
N ARG A 18 6.90 -14.82 -13.83
CA ARG A 18 6.97 -13.36 -13.97
C ARG A 18 8.36 -12.86 -13.59
N THR A 19 9.00 -12.10 -14.45
CA THR A 19 10.31 -11.48 -14.19
C THR A 19 10.20 -10.07 -13.64
N ALA A 20 11.27 -9.56 -13.01
CA ALA A 20 11.29 -8.19 -12.52
C ALA A 20 11.10 -7.13 -13.64
N PRO A 21 11.71 -7.26 -14.84
CA PRO A 21 11.42 -6.36 -15.96
C PRO A 21 9.94 -6.37 -16.39
N GLU A 22 9.26 -7.52 -16.33
CA GLU A 22 7.83 -7.61 -16.65
C GLU A 22 6.95 -6.93 -15.60
N MET A 23 7.35 -6.91 -14.33
CA MET A 23 6.66 -6.10 -13.30
C MET A 23 6.75 -4.59 -13.63
N VAL A 24 7.89 -4.15 -14.17
CA VAL A 24 8.02 -2.77 -14.65
C VAL A 24 7.12 -2.53 -15.87
N ALA A 25 7.01 -3.49 -16.78
CA ALA A 25 6.09 -3.39 -17.92
C ALA A 25 4.61 -3.30 -17.47
N VAL A 26 4.22 -4.02 -16.40
CA VAL A 26 2.87 -3.90 -15.79
C VAL A 26 2.60 -2.48 -15.30
N ALA A 27 3.56 -1.80 -14.68
CA ALA A 27 3.39 -0.42 -14.24
C ALA A 27 3.22 0.56 -15.42
N VAL A 28 3.96 0.35 -16.51
CA VAL A 28 3.82 1.12 -17.76
C VAL A 28 2.45 0.87 -18.39
N GLU A 29 2.00 -0.38 -18.43
CA GLU A 29 0.68 -0.73 -18.97
C GLU A 29 -0.46 -0.14 -18.12
N ALA A 30 -0.33 -0.16 -16.79
CA ALA A 30 -1.30 0.50 -15.91
C ALA A 30 -1.41 2.01 -16.21
N GLU A 31 -0.29 2.68 -16.43
CA GLU A 31 -0.29 4.10 -16.84
C GLU A 31 -0.93 4.29 -18.23
N ARG A 32 -0.68 3.39 -19.17
CA ARG A 32 -1.27 3.44 -20.52
C ARG A 32 -2.78 3.23 -20.48
N LEU A 33 -3.27 2.31 -19.67
CA LEU A 33 -4.70 2.07 -19.48
C LEU A 33 -5.40 3.26 -18.82
N GLY A 34 -4.71 4.03 -17.98
CA GLY A 34 -5.27 5.21 -17.33
C GLY A 34 -5.49 5.08 -15.82
N PHE A 35 -4.82 4.13 -15.15
CA PHE A 35 -4.77 4.14 -13.69
C PHE A 35 -4.13 5.43 -13.17
N ASP A 36 -4.61 5.93 -12.05
CA ASP A 36 -4.06 7.12 -11.39
C ASP A 36 -2.76 6.85 -10.65
N SER A 37 -2.52 5.59 -10.27
CA SER A 37 -1.38 5.21 -9.43
C SER A 37 -1.01 3.73 -9.59
N VAL A 38 0.25 3.41 -9.28
CA VAL A 38 0.76 2.04 -9.18
C VAL A 38 1.40 1.81 -7.82
N TRP A 39 1.17 0.64 -7.23
CA TRP A 39 1.53 0.33 -5.86
C TRP A 39 2.26 -1.00 -5.76
N VAL A 40 3.18 -1.08 -4.80
CA VAL A 40 3.93 -2.32 -4.51
C VAL A 40 3.83 -2.67 -3.02
N GLY A 41 3.74 -3.96 -2.74
CA GLY A 41 3.85 -4.48 -1.38
C GLY A 41 5.30 -4.45 -0.88
N ASP A 42 5.47 -4.52 0.44
CA ASP A 42 6.77 -4.60 1.09
C ASP A 42 6.76 -5.71 2.13
N THR A 43 7.66 -6.67 2.00
CA THR A 43 7.87 -7.76 2.96
C THR A 43 9.26 -8.36 2.74
N LEU A 44 10.00 -8.57 3.79
CA LEU A 44 11.32 -9.19 3.72
C LEU A 44 11.22 -10.71 3.51
N ALA A 45 10.14 -11.32 3.97
CA ALA A 45 9.99 -12.78 3.93
C ALA A 45 9.37 -13.32 2.63
N LYS A 46 8.56 -12.52 1.93
CA LYS A 46 7.73 -13.01 0.80
C LYS A 46 7.88 -12.25 -0.51
N ALA A 47 8.43 -11.03 -0.50
CA ALA A 47 8.72 -10.30 -1.71
C ALA A 47 10.24 -10.32 -1.97
N PRO A 48 10.69 -10.97 -3.02
CA PRO A 48 12.12 -11.08 -3.29
C PRO A 48 12.71 -9.80 -3.86
N ILE A 49 11.88 -8.79 -4.18
CA ILE A 49 12.32 -7.51 -4.73
C ILE A 49 11.97 -6.41 -3.75
N ASP A 50 12.97 -5.59 -3.41
CA ASP A 50 12.78 -4.43 -2.54
C ASP A 50 11.83 -3.42 -3.16
N SER A 51 10.84 -2.97 -2.39
CA SER A 51 9.76 -2.09 -2.85
C SER A 51 10.27 -0.73 -3.34
N LEU A 52 11.22 -0.11 -2.66
CA LEU A 52 11.75 1.20 -3.04
C LEU A 52 12.60 1.10 -4.31
N THR A 53 13.37 0.03 -4.45
CA THR A 53 14.15 -0.26 -5.66
C THR A 53 13.22 -0.45 -6.87
N LEU A 54 12.14 -1.20 -6.73
CA LEU A 54 11.18 -1.43 -7.81
C LEU A 54 10.45 -0.14 -8.19
N LEU A 55 10.05 0.68 -7.21
CA LEU A 55 9.45 1.99 -7.47
C LEU A 55 10.42 2.95 -8.19
N GLY A 56 11.73 2.85 -7.94
CA GLY A 56 12.75 3.57 -8.71
C GLY A 56 12.74 3.18 -10.19
N ALA A 57 12.60 1.89 -10.49
CA ALA A 57 12.45 1.41 -11.86
C ALA A 57 11.13 1.90 -12.50
N PHE A 58 10.02 1.92 -11.75
CA PHE A 58 8.76 2.49 -12.23
C PHE A 58 8.90 4.00 -12.52
N ALA A 59 9.58 4.74 -11.61
CA ALA A 59 9.82 6.18 -11.79
C ALA A 59 10.52 6.52 -13.10
N ALA A 60 11.48 5.68 -13.51
CA ALA A 60 12.24 5.83 -14.74
C ALA A 60 11.45 5.46 -16.01
N ARG A 61 10.32 4.76 -15.89
CA ARG A 61 9.57 4.22 -17.04
C ARG A 61 8.13 4.76 -17.15
N THR A 62 7.69 5.55 -16.18
CA THR A 62 6.36 6.18 -16.12
C THR A 62 6.50 7.70 -15.95
N GLU A 63 5.49 8.45 -16.35
CA GLU A 63 5.54 9.91 -16.33
C GLU A 63 4.46 10.56 -15.45
N ARG A 64 3.29 9.92 -15.29
CA ARG A 64 2.10 10.53 -14.68
C ARG A 64 1.61 9.85 -13.42
N VAL A 65 1.63 8.51 -13.41
CA VAL A 65 1.05 7.74 -12.28
C VAL A 65 1.78 8.04 -10.97
N THR A 66 1.00 8.15 -9.90
CA THR A 66 1.55 8.16 -8.54
C THR A 66 2.19 6.80 -8.25
N LEU A 67 3.34 6.82 -7.60
CA LEU A 67 4.13 5.64 -7.23
C LEU A 67 3.98 5.38 -5.73
N GLY A 68 3.40 4.25 -5.35
CA GLY A 68 3.06 4.00 -3.97
C GLY A 68 3.54 2.69 -3.38
N THR A 69 3.61 2.64 -2.07
CA THR A 69 3.79 1.41 -1.29
C THR A 69 2.47 0.99 -0.62
N ALA A 70 2.16 -0.32 -0.58
CA ALA A 70 0.93 -0.82 0.01
C ALA A 70 1.11 -2.18 0.72
N ALA A 71 1.68 -2.18 1.92
CA ALA A 71 2.27 -1.06 2.65
C ALA A 71 3.78 -1.28 2.87
N LEU A 72 4.56 -0.19 2.89
CA LEU A 72 5.96 -0.21 3.35
C LEU A 72 6.00 -0.57 4.83
N LEU A 73 7.01 -1.32 5.23
CA LEU A 73 7.32 -1.63 6.63
C LEU A 73 8.60 -0.85 7.07
N PRO A 74 8.50 0.46 7.34
CA PRO A 74 9.69 1.29 7.59
C PRO A 74 10.47 0.82 8.80
N ALA A 75 9.80 0.23 9.79
CA ALA A 75 10.44 -0.26 11.00
C ALA A 75 11.50 -1.34 10.75
N LEU A 76 11.42 -2.06 9.62
CA LEU A 76 12.40 -3.08 9.22
C LEU A 76 13.69 -2.50 8.62
N ARG A 77 13.71 -1.19 8.33
CA ARG A 77 14.82 -0.51 7.68
C ARG A 77 15.59 0.39 8.65
N ASP A 78 16.84 0.68 8.33
CA ASP A 78 17.54 1.79 8.97
C ASP A 78 16.81 3.10 8.68
N PRO A 79 16.45 3.89 9.72
CA PRO A 79 15.67 5.12 9.54
C PRO A 79 16.36 6.18 8.69
N LEU A 80 17.67 6.35 8.82
CA LEU A 80 18.42 7.38 8.09
C LEU A 80 18.62 6.97 6.63
N LEU A 81 18.96 5.71 6.36
CA LEU A 81 19.11 5.18 5.01
C LEU A 81 17.77 5.17 4.26
N SER A 82 16.67 4.80 4.93
CA SER A 82 15.35 4.83 4.31
C SER A 82 14.87 6.25 4.00
N THR A 83 15.21 7.23 4.86
CA THR A 83 14.96 8.65 4.59
C THR A 83 15.62 9.08 3.28
N ASN A 84 16.90 8.75 3.09
CA ASN A 84 17.64 9.07 1.87
C ASN A 84 17.06 8.37 0.63
N ALA A 85 16.73 7.09 0.74
CA ALA A 85 16.14 6.32 -0.35
C ALA A 85 14.79 6.90 -0.80
N ILE A 86 13.94 7.30 0.13
CA ILE A 86 12.63 7.91 -0.16
C ILE A 86 12.79 9.28 -0.82
N LEU A 87 13.70 10.14 -0.32
CA LEU A 87 13.99 11.42 -0.95
C LEU A 87 14.56 11.27 -2.35
N SER A 88 15.45 10.30 -2.54
CA SER A 88 15.97 9.97 -3.87
C SER A 88 14.87 9.56 -4.83
N LEU A 89 13.94 8.71 -4.38
CA LEU A 89 12.79 8.29 -5.16
C LEU A 89 11.84 9.47 -5.46
N ASP A 90 11.60 10.35 -4.49
CA ASP A 90 10.77 11.55 -4.69
C ASP A 90 11.35 12.47 -5.76
N LEU A 91 12.66 12.72 -5.73
CA LEU A 91 13.36 13.49 -6.76
C LEU A 91 13.32 12.81 -8.14
N LEU A 92 13.64 11.51 -8.22
CA LEU A 92 13.63 10.74 -9.46
C LEU A 92 12.24 10.68 -10.08
N SER A 93 11.20 10.59 -9.26
CA SER A 93 9.81 10.57 -9.72
C SER A 93 9.20 11.95 -9.95
N ARG A 94 9.92 13.03 -9.65
CA ARG A 94 9.40 14.40 -9.71
C ARG A 94 8.17 14.60 -8.81
N GLY A 95 8.25 14.13 -7.57
CA GLY A 95 7.21 14.32 -6.56
C GLY A 95 5.98 13.41 -6.71
N ARG A 96 6.07 12.28 -7.44
CA ARG A 96 4.95 11.35 -7.64
C ARG A 96 4.83 10.29 -6.55
N VAL A 97 5.63 10.34 -5.48
CA VAL A 97 5.63 9.33 -4.42
C VAL A 97 4.46 9.53 -3.45
N THR A 98 3.85 8.44 -3.02
CA THR A 98 2.94 8.36 -1.86
C THR A 98 3.27 7.09 -1.08
N LEU A 99 3.46 7.20 0.24
CA LEU A 99 3.87 6.09 1.08
C LEU A 99 2.70 5.61 1.94
N ALA A 100 2.07 4.48 1.62
CA ALA A 100 1.27 3.81 2.62
C ALA A 100 2.20 2.91 3.46
N VAL A 101 2.16 3.11 4.78
CA VAL A 101 3.06 2.47 5.74
C VAL A 101 2.29 1.61 6.74
N GLY A 102 2.90 0.54 7.20
CA GLY A 102 2.35 -0.37 8.19
C GLY A 102 3.36 -0.77 9.28
N ALA A 103 2.85 -1.29 10.39
CA ALA A 103 3.66 -1.79 11.49
C ALA A 103 3.86 -3.31 11.46
N GLY A 104 3.54 -3.97 10.36
CA GLY A 104 3.53 -5.43 10.26
C GLY A 104 2.24 -6.05 10.81
N PHE A 105 1.95 -7.26 10.35
CA PHE A 105 0.74 -8.00 10.65
C PHE A 105 1.04 -9.07 11.73
N ALA A 106 0.32 -9.00 12.86
CA ALA A 106 0.49 -9.95 13.95
C ALA A 106 0.21 -11.40 13.49
N GLY A 107 1.05 -12.33 13.93
CA GLY A 107 1.02 -13.74 13.51
C GLY A 107 1.72 -14.02 12.17
N ARG A 108 2.25 -12.99 11.48
CA ARG A 108 2.88 -13.13 10.16
C ARG A 108 4.21 -12.39 10.01
N SER A 109 4.33 -11.19 10.55
CA SER A 109 5.50 -10.34 10.35
C SER A 109 6.56 -10.46 11.44
N GLU A 110 6.30 -11.15 12.55
CA GLU A 110 7.26 -11.34 13.64
C GLU A 110 8.62 -11.88 13.16
N PRO A 111 8.68 -12.88 12.24
CA PRO A 111 9.96 -13.37 11.73
C PRO A 111 10.77 -12.28 11.01
N GLU A 112 10.12 -11.36 10.31
CA GLU A 112 10.78 -10.25 9.60
C GLU A 112 11.44 -9.28 10.58
N PHE A 113 10.75 -8.98 11.69
CA PHE A 113 11.29 -8.17 12.78
C PHE A 113 12.46 -8.86 13.49
N ALA A 114 12.40 -10.19 13.67
CA ALA A 114 13.51 -10.96 14.21
C ALA A 114 14.74 -10.92 13.28
N PHE A 115 14.57 -11.06 11.97
CA PHE A 115 15.68 -10.97 11.00
C PHE A 115 16.37 -9.61 11.03
N THR A 116 15.62 -8.53 11.22
CA THR A 116 16.16 -7.17 11.28
C THR A 116 16.57 -6.74 12.71
N ARG A 117 16.38 -7.59 13.71
CA ARG A 117 16.67 -7.33 15.13
C ARG A 117 15.92 -6.13 15.69
N VAL A 118 14.72 -5.86 15.13
CA VAL A 118 13.84 -4.81 15.61
C VAL A 118 12.83 -5.41 16.61
N PRO A 119 12.73 -4.89 17.84
CA PRO A 119 11.76 -5.40 18.82
C PRO A 119 10.32 -5.27 18.32
N TRP A 120 9.62 -6.40 18.27
CA TRP A 120 8.23 -6.45 17.78
C TRP A 120 7.28 -5.56 18.59
N GLU A 121 7.45 -5.51 19.90
CA GLU A 121 6.60 -4.77 20.84
C GLU A 121 6.65 -3.26 20.59
N ARG A 122 7.80 -2.74 20.16
CA ARG A 122 8.01 -1.31 19.92
C ARG A 122 7.73 -0.88 18.48
N ARG A 123 7.32 -1.79 17.59
CA ARG A 123 7.18 -1.54 16.16
C ARG A 123 6.27 -0.35 15.79
N ARG A 124 5.20 -0.13 16.59
CA ARG A 124 4.25 0.98 16.33
C ARG A 124 4.86 2.33 16.71
N ALA A 125 5.48 2.42 17.88
CA ALA A 125 6.19 3.63 18.30
C ALA A 125 7.35 3.93 17.34
N ARG A 126 8.11 2.90 16.95
CA ARG A 126 9.18 3.04 15.95
C ARG A 126 8.67 3.53 14.60
N LEU A 127 7.50 3.03 14.12
CA LEU A 127 6.88 3.52 12.90
C LEU A 127 6.52 5.01 13.00
N ASP A 128 5.89 5.42 14.11
CA ASP A 128 5.50 6.81 14.32
C ASP A 128 6.72 7.73 14.41
N ASP A 129 7.78 7.30 15.08
CA ASP A 129 9.05 8.04 15.14
C ASP A 129 9.71 8.18 13.77
N ILE A 130 9.69 7.12 12.95
CA ILE A 130 10.24 7.18 11.59
C ILE A 130 9.45 8.20 10.74
N VAL A 131 8.14 8.19 10.81
CA VAL A 131 7.30 9.16 10.09
C VAL A 131 7.54 10.58 10.61
N ALA A 132 7.71 10.76 11.91
CA ALA A 132 8.07 12.05 12.52
C ALA A 132 9.46 12.51 12.08
N LEU A 133 10.44 11.61 12.01
CA LEU A 133 11.79 11.89 11.50
C LEU A 133 11.73 12.31 10.03
N TRP A 134 10.98 11.62 9.18
CA TRP A 134 10.79 12.02 7.78
C TRP A 134 10.25 13.44 7.67
N ARG A 135 9.21 13.78 8.43
CA ARG A 135 8.64 15.14 8.44
C ARG A 135 9.59 16.19 8.97
N HIS A 136 10.41 15.83 9.97
CA HIS A 136 11.45 16.71 10.49
C HIS A 136 12.46 17.05 9.38
N VAL A 137 13.01 16.04 8.69
CA VAL A 137 13.95 16.22 7.58
C VAL A 137 13.29 16.96 6.40
N TRP A 138 12.08 16.55 5.98
CA TRP A 138 11.38 17.14 4.83
C TRP A 138 10.95 18.60 5.04
N SER A 139 10.87 19.03 6.28
CA SER A 139 10.62 20.46 6.62
C SER A 139 11.87 21.33 6.58
N GLY A 140 13.02 20.79 6.17
CA GLY A 140 14.30 21.48 6.13
C GLY A 140 14.93 21.72 7.51
N LYS A 141 14.43 21.06 8.55
CA LYS A 141 15.04 21.16 9.89
C LYS A 141 16.33 20.36 9.93
N SER A 142 17.42 21.05 10.26
CA SER A 142 18.72 20.49 10.60
C SER A 142 18.89 20.57 12.11
N GLY A 143 19.02 19.45 12.78
CA GLY A 143 19.19 19.46 14.24
C GLY A 143 18.83 18.10 14.83
N PRO A 144 18.94 17.94 16.14
CA PRO A 144 18.66 16.67 16.77
C PRO A 144 17.19 16.25 16.57
N PHE A 145 16.98 14.94 16.52
CA PHE A 145 15.65 14.34 16.52
C PHE A 145 15.51 13.43 17.74
N HIS A 146 14.51 13.66 18.56
CA HIS A 146 14.20 12.88 19.75
C HIS A 146 12.74 12.44 19.73
N GLY A 147 12.52 11.18 19.40
CA GLY A 147 11.22 10.49 19.45
C GLY A 147 11.11 9.60 20.70
N ASP A 148 10.11 8.73 20.71
CA ASP A 148 9.90 7.77 21.81
C ASP A 148 10.91 6.60 21.76
N VAL A 149 11.42 6.27 20.59
CA VAL A 149 12.30 5.11 20.32
C VAL A 149 13.58 5.52 19.61
N LEU A 150 13.50 6.52 18.73
CA LEU A 150 14.61 6.98 17.91
C LEU A 150 15.17 8.29 18.45
N HIS A 151 16.49 8.31 18.68
CA HIS A 151 17.19 9.50 19.16
C HIS A 151 18.45 9.71 18.33
N TYR A 152 18.58 10.89 17.73
CA TYR A 152 19.73 11.33 16.94
C TYR A 152 20.15 12.72 17.38
N ASP A 153 21.33 12.87 17.94
CA ASP A 153 21.90 14.17 18.36
C ASP A 153 22.29 15.02 17.14
N THR A 154 22.60 14.32 16.03
CA THR A 154 22.91 14.94 14.73
C THR A 154 22.25 14.15 13.62
N LEU A 155 21.85 14.82 12.56
CA LEU A 155 21.33 14.19 11.35
C LEU A 155 22.25 14.46 10.17
N PRO A 156 22.35 13.53 9.19
CA PRO A 156 23.00 13.82 7.91
C PRO A 156 22.31 14.98 7.18
N GLU A 157 23.03 15.62 6.28
CA GLU A 157 22.42 16.51 5.30
C GLU A 157 21.66 15.68 4.27
N TYR A 158 20.44 16.09 3.98
CA TYR A 158 19.58 15.44 2.99
C TYR A 158 19.21 16.42 1.88
N PRO A 159 18.95 15.94 0.65
CA PRO A 159 18.37 16.81 -0.36
C PRO A 159 16.96 17.26 0.04
N GLU A 160 16.58 18.43 -0.43
CA GLU A 160 15.19 18.90 -0.26
C GLU A 160 14.25 17.99 -1.07
N PRO A 161 13.04 17.68 -0.53
CA PRO A 161 12.05 16.94 -1.28
C PRO A 161 11.56 17.74 -2.49
N HIS A 162 11.18 17.04 -3.56
CA HIS A 162 10.62 17.70 -4.75
C HIS A 162 9.34 18.47 -4.43
N ARG A 163 8.54 17.96 -3.52
CA ARG A 163 7.31 18.59 -3.03
C ARG A 163 7.56 19.18 -1.64
N PRO A 164 7.22 20.46 -1.41
CA PRO A 164 7.31 21.04 -0.07
C PRO A 164 6.59 20.17 0.97
N GLY A 165 7.27 19.82 2.06
CA GLY A 165 6.75 18.91 3.09
C GLY A 165 6.89 17.42 2.81
N GLY A 166 7.42 17.04 1.63
CA GLY A 166 7.72 15.68 1.25
C GLY A 166 6.53 14.85 0.74
N PRO A 167 6.74 13.55 0.47
CA PRO A 167 5.68 12.64 0.04
C PRO A 167 4.56 12.50 1.06
N PRO A 168 3.28 12.39 0.66
CA PRO A 168 2.19 12.03 1.56
C PRO A 168 2.43 10.66 2.19
N VAL A 169 2.14 10.54 3.49
CA VAL A 169 2.27 9.29 4.26
C VAL A 169 0.90 8.84 4.75
N TRP A 170 0.45 7.66 4.31
CA TRP A 170 -0.82 7.05 4.69
C TRP A 170 -0.60 5.92 5.68
N LEU A 171 -1.53 5.71 6.61
CA LEU A 171 -1.47 4.59 7.54
C LEU A 171 -2.31 3.42 7.04
N ALA A 172 -1.68 2.27 6.81
CA ALA A 172 -2.34 1.00 6.50
C ALA A 172 -2.65 0.25 7.81
N ALA A 173 -3.80 0.50 8.41
CA ALA A 173 -4.23 -0.14 9.65
C ALA A 173 -5.73 0.12 9.91
N PHE A 174 -6.34 -0.73 10.78
CA PHE A 174 -7.79 -0.66 11.07
C PHE A 174 -8.13 -0.77 12.57
N THR A 175 -7.17 -0.89 13.47
CA THR A 175 -7.46 -0.98 14.91
C THR A 175 -7.89 0.38 15.49
N PRO A 176 -8.70 0.43 16.58
CA PRO A 176 -9.15 1.71 17.17
C PRO A 176 -8.02 2.68 17.50
N GLY A 177 -6.89 2.19 18.01
CA GLY A 177 -5.70 3.01 18.26
C GLY A 177 -5.04 3.52 16.98
N ALA A 178 -5.10 2.75 15.89
CA ALA A 178 -4.57 3.16 14.59
C ALA A 178 -5.43 4.26 13.95
N LEU A 179 -6.76 4.20 14.09
CA LEU A 179 -7.65 5.25 13.58
C LEU A 179 -7.35 6.62 14.20
N LYS A 180 -7.14 6.66 15.52
CA LYS A 180 -6.71 7.91 16.22
C LYS A 180 -5.36 8.42 15.71
N ARG A 181 -4.41 7.52 15.47
CA ARG A 181 -3.09 7.87 14.94
C ARG A 181 -3.20 8.38 13.48
N ALA A 182 -4.05 7.74 12.65
CA ALA A 182 -4.29 8.17 11.27
C ALA A 182 -4.72 9.64 11.23
N GLY A 183 -5.70 10.07 12.04
CA GLY A 183 -6.14 11.45 12.09
C GLY A 183 -5.08 12.45 12.56
N ARG A 184 -4.19 12.05 13.48
CA ARG A 184 -3.21 12.96 14.09
C ARG A 184 -1.90 13.05 13.32
N LEU A 185 -1.40 11.94 12.78
CA LEU A 185 -0.03 11.82 12.31
C LEU A 185 0.10 11.58 10.80
N TYR A 186 -0.97 11.18 10.11
CA TYR A 186 -0.87 10.71 8.72
C TYR A 186 -1.70 11.58 7.77
N ASP A 187 -1.37 11.51 6.48
CA ASP A 187 -2.02 12.29 5.43
C ASP A 187 -3.10 11.47 4.70
N GLY A 188 -3.21 10.18 5.01
CA GLY A 188 -4.21 9.28 4.47
C GLY A 188 -4.36 8.01 5.30
N TRP A 189 -5.39 7.26 4.99
CA TRP A 189 -5.75 6.01 5.64
C TRP A 189 -6.08 4.95 4.59
N LEU A 190 -5.40 3.80 4.65
CA LEU A 190 -5.52 2.69 3.71
C LEU A 190 -5.97 1.41 4.45
N PRO A 191 -7.26 1.24 4.70
CA PRO A 191 -7.83 0.01 5.25
C PRO A 191 -8.28 -0.95 4.14
N TYR A 192 -8.80 -2.11 4.57
CA TYR A 192 -9.40 -3.11 3.68
C TYR A 192 -10.61 -3.83 4.32
N PRO A 193 -11.49 -3.16 5.09
CA PRO A 193 -12.57 -3.86 5.78
C PRO A 193 -13.54 -4.48 4.77
N PRO A 194 -14.10 -5.67 5.07
CA PRO A 194 -15.08 -6.33 4.20
C PRO A 194 -16.42 -5.61 4.16
N ASP A 195 -16.80 -4.92 5.25
CA ASP A 195 -18.05 -4.21 5.38
C ASP A 195 -17.90 -2.71 5.18
N VAL A 196 -18.81 -2.13 4.39
CA VAL A 196 -18.88 -0.67 4.16
C VAL A 196 -19.19 0.09 5.43
N ALA A 197 -20.00 -0.49 6.34
CA ALA A 197 -20.30 0.11 7.63
C ALA A 197 -19.03 0.31 8.47
N ASP A 198 -18.17 -0.70 8.52
CA ASP A 198 -16.88 -0.61 9.22
C ASP A 198 -15.97 0.47 8.62
N TYR A 199 -15.98 0.61 7.29
CA TYR A 199 -15.25 1.67 6.60
C TYR A 199 -15.77 3.05 7.01
N THR A 200 -17.07 3.25 6.98
CA THR A 200 -17.74 4.50 7.34
C THR A 200 -17.45 4.89 8.79
N ASP A 201 -17.59 3.94 9.71
CA ASP A 201 -17.31 4.13 11.14
C ASP A 201 -15.84 4.45 11.41
N GLY A 202 -14.94 3.76 10.69
CA GLY A 202 -13.50 4.03 10.75
C GLY A 202 -13.17 5.46 10.29
N LEU A 203 -13.76 5.89 9.18
CA LEU A 203 -13.55 7.23 8.64
C LEU A 203 -14.12 8.32 9.56
N ALA A 204 -15.27 8.09 10.19
CA ALA A 204 -15.85 8.99 11.18
C ALA A 204 -14.89 9.20 12.37
N LYS A 205 -14.38 8.09 12.94
CA LYS A 205 -13.41 8.14 14.06
C LYS A 205 -12.09 8.85 13.69
N ILE A 206 -11.64 8.74 12.45
CA ILE A 206 -10.48 9.49 11.96
C ILE A 206 -10.79 10.99 11.93
N ARG A 207 -11.96 11.37 11.39
CA ARG A 207 -12.41 12.77 11.29
C ARG A 207 -12.51 13.47 12.65
N GLU A 208 -12.92 12.74 13.70
CA GLU A 208 -12.97 13.26 15.08
C GLU A 208 -11.58 13.69 15.61
N THR A 209 -10.52 13.06 15.15
CA THR A 209 -9.16 13.30 15.64
C THR A 209 -8.24 13.97 14.62
N ALA A 210 -8.72 14.21 13.40
CA ALA A 210 -7.94 14.74 12.30
C ALA A 210 -7.53 16.21 12.56
N VAL A 211 -6.24 16.46 12.49
CA VAL A 211 -5.66 17.81 12.61
C VAL A 211 -5.34 18.43 11.24
N ARG A 212 -5.55 17.66 10.18
CA ARG A 212 -5.39 18.02 8.76
C ARG A 212 -6.30 17.14 7.89
N PRO A 213 -6.52 17.46 6.61
CA PRO A 213 -7.21 16.56 5.69
C PRO A 213 -6.50 15.20 5.64
N VAL A 214 -7.27 14.12 5.72
CA VAL A 214 -6.79 12.74 5.63
C VAL A 214 -7.44 12.12 4.39
N THR A 215 -6.65 11.68 3.41
CA THR A 215 -7.15 10.98 2.21
C THR A 215 -7.77 9.64 2.59
N PRO A 216 -9.07 9.41 2.38
CA PRO A 216 -9.70 8.13 2.64
C PRO A 216 -9.43 7.20 1.45
N ALA A 217 -8.54 6.23 1.65
CA ALA A 217 -8.25 5.22 0.65
C ALA A 217 -8.88 3.87 1.02
N LEU A 218 -8.86 2.92 0.09
CA LEU A 218 -9.31 1.55 0.26
C LEU A 218 -8.34 0.60 -0.45
N PHE A 219 -8.00 -0.50 0.17
CA PHE A 219 -7.33 -1.61 -0.51
C PHE A 219 -8.37 -2.67 -0.84
N ALA A 220 -8.60 -2.92 -2.14
CA ALA A 220 -9.60 -3.83 -2.65
C ALA A 220 -8.96 -5.00 -3.42
N THR A 221 -9.41 -6.22 -3.15
CA THR A 221 -9.05 -7.40 -3.94
C THR A 221 -10.18 -7.69 -4.92
N VAL A 222 -9.85 -7.84 -6.21
CA VAL A 222 -10.82 -7.89 -7.30
C VAL A 222 -10.55 -9.10 -8.20
N LEU A 223 -11.62 -9.77 -8.64
CA LEU A 223 -11.61 -10.81 -9.66
C LEU A 223 -12.85 -10.68 -10.54
N ILE A 224 -12.67 -10.51 -11.86
CA ILE A 224 -13.78 -10.57 -12.82
C ILE A 224 -13.96 -12.02 -13.23
N GLU A 225 -15.08 -12.63 -12.83
CA GLU A 225 -15.47 -13.98 -13.17
C GLU A 225 -17.00 -14.11 -13.01
N ASP A 226 -17.70 -14.33 -14.12
CA ASP A 226 -19.18 -14.38 -14.15
C ASP A 226 -19.75 -15.67 -13.57
N ASP A 227 -19.01 -16.77 -13.65
CA ASP A 227 -19.42 -18.06 -13.07
C ASP A 227 -19.07 -18.07 -11.57
N PRO A 228 -20.06 -18.10 -10.66
CA PRO A 228 -19.82 -18.04 -9.22
C PRO A 228 -19.07 -19.27 -8.67
N ILE A 229 -19.16 -20.41 -9.33
CA ILE A 229 -18.44 -21.63 -8.92
C ILE A 229 -16.96 -21.44 -9.23
N ARG A 230 -16.63 -21.06 -10.46
CA ARG A 230 -15.24 -20.78 -10.86
C ARG A 230 -14.65 -19.61 -10.10
N ALA A 231 -15.42 -18.56 -9.86
CA ALA A 231 -14.98 -17.42 -9.04
C ALA A 231 -14.52 -17.89 -7.66
N ARG A 232 -15.35 -18.74 -7.00
CA ARG A 232 -15.01 -19.26 -5.69
C ARG A 232 -13.78 -20.16 -5.70
N GLU A 233 -13.68 -21.08 -6.67
CA GLU A 233 -12.50 -21.95 -6.82
C GLU A 233 -11.21 -21.15 -7.01
N ARG A 234 -11.23 -20.13 -7.85
CA ARG A 234 -10.08 -19.22 -8.10
C ARG A 234 -9.70 -18.42 -6.86
N LEU A 235 -10.69 -17.89 -6.14
CA LEU A 235 -10.45 -17.15 -4.91
C LEU A 235 -9.94 -18.06 -3.77
N GLU A 236 -10.38 -19.32 -3.70
CA GLU A 236 -9.89 -20.31 -2.75
C GLU A 236 -8.40 -20.63 -3.02
N ASP A 237 -8.02 -20.88 -4.28
CA ASP A 237 -6.61 -21.07 -4.68
C ASP A 237 -5.79 -19.83 -4.35
N TYR A 238 -6.30 -18.64 -4.69
CA TYR A 238 -5.64 -17.38 -4.37
C TYR A 238 -5.44 -17.19 -2.85
N ALA A 239 -6.47 -17.45 -2.04
CA ALA A 239 -6.39 -17.32 -0.58
C ALA A 239 -5.35 -18.30 0.00
N GLN A 240 -5.36 -19.54 -0.45
CA GLN A 240 -4.41 -20.56 -0.01
C GLN A 240 -2.98 -20.23 -0.39
N ARG A 241 -2.73 -19.85 -1.65
CA ARG A 241 -1.37 -19.53 -2.14
C ARG A 241 -0.82 -18.23 -1.57
N ASN A 242 -1.67 -17.20 -1.42
CA ASN A 242 -1.23 -15.89 -0.96
C ASN A 242 -1.15 -15.78 0.57
N TYR A 243 -2.12 -16.38 1.27
CA TYR A 243 -2.26 -16.24 2.72
C TYR A 243 -2.02 -17.52 3.51
N GLY A 244 -2.16 -18.70 2.89
CA GLY A 244 -2.09 -20.00 3.56
C GLY A 244 -3.29 -20.28 4.48
N VAL A 245 -4.44 -19.66 4.18
CA VAL A 245 -5.68 -19.80 4.95
C VAL A 245 -6.89 -19.95 4.00
N PRO A 246 -8.02 -20.54 4.46
CA PRO A 246 -9.24 -20.66 3.66
C PRO A 246 -9.81 -19.30 3.24
N LEU A 247 -10.52 -19.26 2.11
CA LEU A 247 -11.19 -18.07 1.60
C LEU A 247 -12.16 -17.44 2.63
N ASP A 248 -12.98 -18.26 3.30
CA ASP A 248 -13.94 -17.82 4.31
C ASP A 248 -13.30 -17.00 5.45
N PHE A 249 -12.01 -17.23 5.73
CA PHE A 249 -11.26 -16.42 6.68
C PHE A 249 -10.86 -15.07 6.07
N VAL A 250 -10.41 -15.08 4.82
CA VAL A 250 -9.98 -13.87 4.10
C VAL A 250 -11.17 -12.91 3.91
N GLU A 251 -12.32 -13.43 3.51
CA GLU A 251 -13.55 -12.65 3.30
C GLU A 251 -14.05 -11.92 4.57
N LYS A 252 -13.74 -12.46 5.76
CA LYS A 252 -14.09 -11.83 7.05
C LYS A 252 -13.20 -10.65 7.44
N ILE A 253 -12.03 -10.53 6.81
CA ILE A 253 -11.03 -9.52 7.21
C ILE A 253 -10.67 -8.56 6.09
N GLN A 254 -11.09 -8.85 4.85
CA GLN A 254 -10.64 -8.12 3.69
C GLN A 254 -11.75 -7.92 2.67
N MET A 255 -11.86 -6.68 2.16
CA MET A 255 -12.73 -6.34 1.05
C MET A 255 -12.34 -7.14 -0.20
N MET A 256 -13.28 -7.90 -0.71
CA MET A 256 -13.19 -8.63 -1.97
C MET A 256 -14.39 -8.30 -2.85
N ALA A 257 -14.14 -8.11 -4.16
CA ALA A 257 -15.17 -7.90 -5.16
C ALA A 257 -14.97 -8.91 -6.30
N THR A 258 -15.97 -9.73 -6.54
CA THR A 258 -15.97 -10.71 -7.64
C THR A 258 -17.33 -10.78 -8.30
N GLY A 259 -17.38 -11.30 -9.51
CA GLY A 259 -18.57 -11.43 -10.32
C GLY A 259 -18.40 -10.78 -11.69
N SER A 260 -19.51 -10.39 -12.31
CA SER A 260 -19.50 -9.62 -13.55
C SER A 260 -18.84 -8.25 -13.38
N PRO A 261 -18.41 -7.60 -14.47
CA PRO A 261 -17.89 -6.23 -14.41
C PRO A 261 -18.82 -5.26 -13.67
N GLU A 262 -20.14 -5.38 -13.86
CA GLU A 262 -21.15 -4.55 -13.19
C GLU A 262 -21.20 -4.81 -11.68
N GLN A 263 -21.16 -6.08 -11.25
CA GLN A 263 -21.18 -6.44 -9.84
C GLN A 263 -19.93 -5.92 -9.12
N VAL A 264 -18.77 -6.01 -9.75
CA VAL A 264 -17.52 -5.45 -9.21
C VAL A 264 -17.62 -3.92 -9.15
N ALA A 265 -18.13 -3.27 -10.20
CA ALA A 265 -18.34 -1.82 -10.20
C ALA A 265 -19.30 -1.36 -9.09
N ASP A 266 -20.41 -2.08 -8.88
CA ASP A 266 -21.38 -1.79 -7.83
C ASP A 266 -20.74 -1.88 -6.44
N ARG A 267 -19.98 -2.94 -6.21
CA ARG A 267 -19.28 -3.12 -4.94
C ARG A 267 -18.27 -2.00 -4.66
N LEU A 268 -17.56 -1.51 -5.67
CA LEU A 268 -16.66 -0.37 -5.54
C LEU A 268 -17.41 0.96 -5.35
N ARG A 269 -18.60 1.12 -5.94
CA ARG A 269 -19.46 2.31 -5.73
C ARG A 269 -19.93 2.44 -4.29
N GLU A 270 -20.26 1.33 -3.61
CA GLU A 270 -20.63 1.36 -2.19
C GLU A 270 -19.56 2.04 -1.33
N TYR A 271 -18.27 1.72 -1.54
CA TYR A 271 -17.18 2.38 -0.81
C TYR A 271 -16.94 3.82 -1.26
N ARG A 272 -17.18 4.15 -2.53
CA ARG A 272 -17.15 5.55 -2.99
C ARG A 272 -18.22 6.38 -2.27
N GLU A 273 -19.43 5.86 -2.14
CA GLU A 273 -20.53 6.52 -1.44
C GLU A 273 -20.26 6.64 0.05
N ALA A 274 -19.54 5.68 0.63
CA ALA A 274 -19.02 5.73 2.00
C ALA A 274 -17.86 6.72 2.18
N GLY A 275 -17.37 7.34 1.10
CA GLY A 275 -16.37 8.40 1.13
C GLY A 275 -14.95 7.97 0.73
N ALA A 276 -14.75 6.82 0.12
CA ALA A 276 -13.45 6.44 -0.44
C ALA A 276 -13.10 7.32 -1.64
N GLU A 277 -11.92 7.93 -1.60
CA GLU A 277 -11.42 8.82 -2.66
C GLU A 277 -10.37 8.16 -3.55
N HIS A 278 -9.66 7.15 -3.02
CA HIS A 278 -8.61 6.42 -3.74
C HIS A 278 -8.67 4.93 -3.44
N VAL A 279 -8.93 4.10 -4.44
CA VAL A 279 -9.01 2.65 -4.30
C VAL A 279 -7.80 1.98 -4.94
N LEU A 280 -7.07 1.19 -4.17
CA LEU A 280 -5.96 0.37 -4.64
C LEU A 280 -6.51 -1.01 -5.01
N ILE A 281 -6.43 -1.35 -6.27
CA ILE A 281 -6.95 -2.59 -6.83
C ILE A 281 -5.85 -3.65 -6.86
N ARG A 282 -6.06 -4.76 -6.17
CA ARG A 282 -5.27 -5.97 -6.29
C ARG A 282 -6.07 -7.04 -7.04
N ILE A 283 -5.55 -7.50 -8.15
CA ILE A 283 -6.16 -8.60 -8.91
C ILE A 283 -5.88 -9.91 -8.17
N ALA A 284 -6.93 -10.72 -7.93
CA ALA A 284 -6.86 -11.94 -7.15
C ALA A 284 -6.37 -13.13 -7.99
N THR A 285 -5.13 -13.02 -8.47
CA THR A 285 -4.43 -14.14 -9.13
C THR A 285 -2.94 -14.09 -8.85
N GLN A 286 -2.29 -15.23 -8.96
CA GLN A 286 -0.84 -15.36 -8.89
C GLN A 286 -0.25 -15.99 -10.17
N GLU A 287 -1.07 -16.14 -11.20
CA GLU A 287 -0.64 -16.61 -12.51
C GLU A 287 -0.42 -15.42 -13.46
N PRO A 288 0.80 -15.26 -14.03
CA PRO A 288 1.13 -14.12 -14.88
C PRO A 288 0.16 -13.93 -16.07
N ALA A 289 -0.14 -15.01 -16.81
CA ALA A 289 -1.03 -14.94 -17.95
C ALA A 289 -2.46 -14.53 -17.57
N GLU A 290 -2.95 -15.05 -16.45
CA GLU A 290 -4.27 -14.71 -15.92
C GLU A 290 -4.32 -13.25 -15.44
N PHE A 291 -3.25 -12.76 -14.80
CA PHE A 291 -3.14 -11.36 -14.42
C PHE A 291 -3.22 -10.44 -15.64
N ASP A 292 -2.49 -10.77 -16.71
CA ASP A 292 -2.46 -9.97 -17.93
C ASP A 292 -3.83 -9.97 -18.64
N GLU A 293 -4.59 -11.05 -18.56
CA GLU A 293 -5.97 -11.13 -19.04
C GLU A 293 -6.95 -10.32 -18.17
N GLN A 294 -6.80 -10.38 -16.85
CA GLN A 294 -7.67 -9.70 -15.90
C GLN A 294 -7.45 -8.18 -15.88
N LEU A 295 -6.23 -7.71 -16.09
CA LEU A 295 -5.88 -6.29 -15.94
C LEU A 295 -6.76 -5.34 -16.77
N PRO A 296 -6.95 -5.52 -18.10
CA PRO A 296 -7.85 -4.68 -18.87
C PRO A 296 -9.32 -4.85 -18.47
N LYS A 297 -9.79 -6.07 -18.17
CA LYS A 297 -11.17 -6.33 -17.74
C LYS A 297 -11.50 -5.58 -16.44
N VAL A 298 -10.58 -5.64 -15.49
CA VAL A 298 -10.72 -4.94 -14.20
C VAL A 298 -10.72 -3.43 -14.43
N PHE A 299 -9.82 -2.91 -15.27
CA PHE A 299 -9.78 -1.48 -15.57
C PHE A 299 -11.11 -0.99 -16.20
N ASP A 300 -11.66 -1.74 -17.16
CA ASP A 300 -12.92 -1.39 -17.84
C ASP A 300 -14.13 -1.45 -16.89
N ALA A 301 -14.06 -2.30 -15.86
CA ALA A 301 -15.10 -2.41 -14.83
C ALA A 301 -15.04 -1.29 -13.75
N LEU A 302 -13.98 -0.46 -13.71
CA LEU A 302 -13.87 0.58 -12.68
C LEU A 302 -14.97 1.64 -12.83
N PRO A 303 -15.69 2.00 -11.76
CA PRO A 303 -16.77 2.99 -11.82
C PRO A 303 -16.19 4.40 -12.04
N ARG A 304 -16.46 4.95 -13.20
CA ARG A 304 -16.03 6.30 -13.60
C ARG A 304 -16.86 7.40 -12.93
#